data_163809f2266dd0a4da9558fe08ba3628
#
_entry.id   163809f2266dd0a4da9558fe08ba3628
#
_cell.length_a   1.000
_cell.length_b   1.000
_cell.length_c   1.000
_cell.angle_alpha   90.00
_cell.angle_beta   90.00
_cell.angle_gamma   90.00
#
_symmetry.space_group_name_H-M   'P 1'
#
loop_
_entity.id
_entity.type
_entity.pdbx_description
1 polymer ?
#
loop_
_entity_poly.entity_id
_entity_poly.type
_entity_poly.pdbx_seq_one_letter_code
_entity_poly.pdbx_strand_id
1 'polypeptide(L)'
;MGSTEEPIQLDPEAQQYSPQIHILGLGNLGKLFSHALARLSPAPRLTILTHRPGLPYAFAQSGGVLTLKTSGKVVPASGIVIEVIQQAPQTSAITNLIVCTKAMGTAGALQSVAKRLGPNSTILFTQNGLGVVDEVNQSVFPDPKTRPNYLAAIVVHGVYGDGPFGAVHAGLADMKIGHLNNGAPGRSGVHGASYPHEARMMLQEVSRAPSLAAQEVSPEELVFAQLEKLIANACINPLSAIFQVNNGGLLTNEVVPLRRRLTAEASEVFNKYLKESGLLNEQVKLRFTPSELEKVVLRMTTQTASNYSSMYQDVKAGRETEVRYINGWFVNKGREYGIDTTVHERVVSLIQAKEVIDMGDIREHFS
;
A
#
# COMPACT_ATOMS: atom_id res chain seq x y z
N MET A 1 3.84 41.57 40.43
CA MET A 1 4.83 41.54 39.37
C MET A 1 4.35 40.51 38.37
N GLY A 2 3.64 40.93 37.37
CA GLY A 2 3.10 40.05 36.32
C GLY A 2 4.15 39.90 35.23
N SER A 3 4.56 38.67 34.96
CA SER A 3 5.38 38.34 33.80
C SER A 3 4.45 38.29 32.56
N THR A 4 4.56 39.31 31.72
CA THR A 4 3.98 39.29 30.37
C THR A 4 4.84 38.36 29.52
N GLU A 5 4.29 37.18 29.19
CA GLU A 5 4.84 36.33 28.15
C GLU A 5 4.66 37.05 26.81
N GLU A 6 5.76 37.39 26.14
CA GLU A 6 5.73 37.86 24.77
C GLU A 6 5.25 36.73 23.85
N PRO A 7 4.37 37.05 22.88
CA PRO A 7 3.94 36.05 21.92
C PRO A 7 5.13 35.64 21.05
N ILE A 8 5.35 34.32 20.92
CA ILE A 8 6.33 33.71 20.02
C ILE A 8 6.04 34.22 18.60
N GLN A 9 6.88 35.10 18.09
CA GLN A 9 6.86 35.49 16.68
C GLN A 9 7.28 34.27 15.86
N LEU A 10 6.31 33.67 15.17
CA LEU A 10 6.57 32.65 14.17
C LEU A 10 7.33 33.31 13.00
N ASP A 11 8.45 32.71 12.63
CA ASP A 11 9.32 33.14 11.53
C ASP A 11 8.50 33.33 10.26
N PRO A 12 8.48 34.52 9.63
CA PRO A 12 7.73 34.78 8.41
C PRO A 12 8.15 33.89 7.22
N GLU A 13 9.39 33.36 7.21
CA GLU A 13 9.86 32.42 6.20
C GLU A 13 9.26 31.01 6.36
N ALA A 14 8.84 30.61 7.57
CA ALA A 14 8.17 29.36 7.82
C ALA A 14 6.74 29.29 7.24
N GLN A 15 6.12 30.42 6.93
CA GLN A 15 4.80 30.50 6.31
C GLN A 15 4.81 30.29 4.78
N GLN A 16 5.98 30.28 4.12
CA GLN A 16 6.06 30.32 2.66
C GLN A 16 6.27 28.96 1.97
N TYR A 17 6.52 27.88 2.69
CA TYR A 17 6.82 26.56 2.07
C TYR A 17 5.80 25.50 2.44
N SER A 18 4.63 25.55 1.77
CA SER A 18 3.71 24.39 1.77
C SER A 18 4.19 23.40 0.72
N PRO A 19 4.60 22.18 1.11
CA PRO A 19 5.03 21.17 0.16
C PRO A 19 3.91 20.82 -0.82
N GLN A 20 4.28 20.56 -2.07
CA GLN A 20 3.33 20.08 -3.07
C GLN A 20 3.36 18.56 -3.09
N ILE A 21 2.19 17.94 -2.95
CA ILE A 21 2.02 16.50 -3.01
C ILE A 21 1.00 16.17 -4.11
N HIS A 22 1.42 15.32 -5.03
CA HIS A 22 0.55 14.75 -6.06
C HIS A 22 0.06 13.38 -5.60
N ILE A 23 -1.16 13.02 -5.97
CA ILE A 23 -1.77 11.73 -5.66
C ILE A 23 -2.24 11.10 -6.96
N LEU A 24 -1.62 9.98 -7.35
CA LEU A 24 -1.94 9.25 -8.57
C LEU A 24 -2.99 8.17 -8.28
N GLY A 25 -4.21 8.43 -8.73
CA GLY A 25 -5.37 7.56 -8.54
C GLY A 25 -6.30 8.01 -7.42
N LEU A 26 -7.60 8.12 -7.74
CA LEU A 26 -8.68 8.49 -6.81
C LEU A 26 -9.54 7.26 -6.45
N GLY A 27 -8.88 6.15 -6.10
CA GLY A 27 -9.50 5.00 -5.45
C GLY A 27 -9.76 5.25 -3.95
N ASN A 28 -10.12 4.19 -3.21
CA ASN A 28 -10.40 4.33 -1.78
C ASN A 28 -9.21 4.88 -0.98
N LEU A 29 -7.99 4.37 -1.25
CA LEU A 29 -6.77 4.90 -0.62
C LEU A 29 -6.45 6.32 -1.09
N GLY A 30 -6.61 6.63 -2.37
CA GLY A 30 -6.41 7.99 -2.87
C GLY A 30 -7.31 9.01 -2.18
N LYS A 31 -8.58 8.65 -1.94
CA LYS A 31 -9.52 9.49 -1.16
C LYS A 31 -9.08 9.62 0.31
N LEU A 32 -8.64 8.51 0.93
CA LEU A 32 -8.15 8.53 2.32
C LEU A 32 -6.94 9.46 2.47
N PHE A 33 -5.90 9.27 1.64
CA PHE A 33 -4.69 10.09 1.70
C PHE A 33 -4.98 11.56 1.36
N SER A 34 -5.75 11.83 0.29
CA SER A 34 -6.11 13.21 -0.06
C SER A 34 -6.88 13.92 1.05
N HIS A 35 -7.88 13.24 1.61
CA HIS A 35 -8.66 13.77 2.71
C HIS A 35 -7.81 14.01 3.96
N ALA A 36 -6.98 13.05 4.34
CA ALA A 36 -6.13 13.12 5.54
C ALA A 36 -5.15 14.30 5.46
N LEU A 37 -4.47 14.44 4.32
CA LEU A 37 -3.48 15.51 4.11
C LEU A 37 -4.13 16.89 3.97
N ALA A 38 -5.29 16.99 3.30
CA ALA A 38 -6.03 18.26 3.18
C ALA A 38 -6.54 18.80 4.52
N ARG A 39 -6.62 17.95 5.54
CA ARG A 39 -7.06 18.30 6.89
C ARG A 39 -5.94 18.77 7.81
N LEU A 40 -4.69 18.75 7.35
CA LEU A 40 -3.56 19.27 8.12
C LEU A 40 -3.60 20.78 8.24
N SER A 41 -2.92 21.32 9.24
CA SER A 41 -2.73 22.76 9.44
C SER A 41 -1.26 23.04 9.77
N PRO A 42 -0.51 23.74 8.88
CA PRO A 42 -0.88 24.06 7.51
C PRO A 42 -1.01 22.80 6.63
N ALA A 43 -1.89 22.84 5.65
CA ALA A 43 -2.06 21.75 4.69
C ALA A 43 -1.04 21.87 3.53
N PRO A 44 -0.52 20.74 3.01
CA PRO A 44 0.24 20.75 1.77
C PRO A 44 -0.67 21.12 0.59
N ARG A 45 -0.08 21.61 -0.50
CA ARG A 45 -0.79 21.79 -1.78
C ARG A 45 -1.03 20.43 -2.40
N LEU A 46 -2.29 20.02 -2.58
CA LEU A 46 -2.69 18.71 -3.04
C LEU A 46 -3.20 18.76 -4.48
N THR A 47 -2.64 17.89 -5.33
CA THR A 47 -3.10 17.70 -6.70
C THR A 47 -3.36 16.22 -6.95
N ILE A 48 -4.59 15.85 -7.27
CA ILE A 48 -4.96 14.49 -7.69
C ILE A 48 -4.76 14.39 -9.20
N LEU A 49 -3.97 13.41 -9.61
CA LEU A 49 -3.69 13.10 -11.02
C LEU A 49 -4.68 12.04 -11.54
N THR A 50 -5.31 12.33 -12.67
CA THR A 50 -6.33 11.45 -13.28
C THR A 50 -6.19 11.37 -14.79
N HIS A 51 -6.61 10.23 -15.37
CA HIS A 51 -6.80 10.06 -16.82
C HIS A 51 -8.22 10.43 -17.29
N ARG A 52 -9.14 10.72 -16.38
CA ARG A 52 -10.55 10.97 -16.69
C ARG A 52 -10.81 12.46 -16.93
N PRO A 53 -11.01 12.92 -18.19
CA PRO A 53 -11.15 14.34 -18.50
C PRO A 53 -12.33 15.03 -17.80
N GLY A 54 -13.42 14.30 -17.57
CA GLY A 54 -14.62 14.84 -16.91
C GLY A 54 -14.54 14.92 -15.39
N LEU A 55 -13.49 14.35 -14.76
CA LEU A 55 -13.42 14.27 -13.30
C LEU A 55 -13.27 15.63 -12.62
N PRO A 56 -12.47 16.60 -13.12
CA PRO A 56 -12.38 17.93 -12.52
C PRO A 56 -13.74 18.66 -12.52
N TYR A 57 -14.47 18.59 -13.63
CA TYR A 57 -15.79 19.19 -13.72
C TYR A 57 -16.78 18.53 -12.73
N ALA A 58 -16.85 17.20 -12.71
CA ALA A 58 -17.71 16.48 -11.77
C ALA A 58 -17.38 16.79 -10.30
N PHE A 59 -16.09 16.96 -9.97
CA PHE A 59 -15.63 17.32 -8.64
C PHE A 59 -16.09 18.72 -8.26
N ALA A 60 -15.92 19.69 -9.15
CA ALA A 60 -16.40 21.06 -8.94
C ALA A 60 -17.92 21.12 -8.74
N GLN A 61 -18.71 20.39 -9.56
CA GLN A 61 -20.17 20.30 -9.43
C GLN A 61 -20.61 19.65 -8.11
N SER A 62 -19.79 18.78 -7.51
CA SER A 62 -20.07 18.18 -6.20
C SER A 62 -19.63 19.05 -5.02
N GLY A 63 -19.26 20.32 -5.26
CA GLY A 63 -18.82 21.27 -4.25
C GLY A 63 -17.32 21.31 -4.01
N GLY A 64 -16.50 20.58 -4.79
CA GLY A 64 -15.03 20.60 -4.70
C GLY A 64 -14.47 20.04 -3.39
N VAL A 65 -15.18 19.08 -2.77
CA VAL A 65 -14.78 18.47 -1.50
C VAL A 65 -14.72 16.94 -1.61
N LEU A 66 -13.77 16.34 -0.90
CA LEU A 66 -13.79 14.92 -0.58
C LEU A 66 -14.45 14.73 0.79
N THR A 67 -15.21 13.67 0.95
CA THR A 67 -15.83 13.32 2.24
C THR A 67 -15.28 12.00 2.75
N LEU A 68 -14.97 11.95 4.05
CA LEU A 68 -14.60 10.72 4.74
C LEU A 68 -15.55 10.50 5.92
N LYS A 69 -16.24 9.36 5.91
CA LYS A 69 -17.12 8.94 6.99
C LYS A 69 -16.34 8.02 7.93
N THR A 70 -16.18 8.45 9.19
CA THR A 70 -15.50 7.67 10.23
C THR A 70 -16.39 7.62 11.47
N SER A 71 -16.66 6.44 12.00
CA SER A 71 -17.52 6.24 13.19
C SER A 71 -18.87 6.99 13.07
N GLY A 72 -19.50 6.95 11.90
CA GLY A 72 -20.78 7.58 11.63
C GLY A 72 -20.70 9.09 11.30
N LYS A 73 -19.59 9.76 11.55
CA LYS A 73 -19.40 11.19 11.23
C LYS A 73 -18.83 11.37 9.82
N VAL A 74 -19.46 12.23 9.04
CA VAL A 74 -18.96 12.65 7.72
C VAL A 74 -18.15 13.94 7.88
N VAL A 75 -16.90 13.91 7.45
CA VAL A 75 -16.01 15.05 7.54
C VAL A 75 -15.59 15.45 6.12
N PRO A 76 -15.82 16.71 5.70
CA PRO A 76 -15.35 17.20 4.41
C PRO A 76 -13.88 17.65 4.46
N ALA A 77 -13.22 17.61 3.31
CA ALA A 77 -11.90 18.16 3.07
C ALA A 77 -11.89 18.90 1.71
N SER A 78 -11.41 20.12 1.71
CA SER A 78 -11.33 21.02 0.55
C SER A 78 -9.88 21.40 0.22
N GLY A 79 -9.66 22.30 -0.74
CA GLY A 79 -8.30 22.75 -1.12
C GLY A 79 -7.56 21.75 -1.99
N ILE A 80 -8.28 20.82 -2.64
CA ILE A 80 -7.73 19.77 -3.49
C ILE A 80 -7.95 20.15 -4.95
N VAL A 81 -6.90 20.08 -5.75
CA VAL A 81 -6.94 20.30 -7.21
C VAL A 81 -6.99 18.94 -7.90
N ILE A 82 -7.78 18.79 -8.97
CA ILE A 82 -7.74 17.62 -9.84
C ILE A 82 -7.15 18.02 -11.18
N GLU A 83 -6.08 17.35 -11.57
CA GLU A 83 -5.34 17.58 -12.82
C GLU A 83 -5.53 16.38 -13.76
N VAL A 84 -5.90 16.67 -15.02
CA VAL A 84 -5.95 15.64 -16.07
C VAL A 84 -4.55 15.50 -16.68
N ILE A 85 -3.94 14.31 -16.54
CA ILE A 85 -2.54 14.06 -16.90
C ILE A 85 -2.23 14.46 -18.34
N GLN A 86 -3.12 14.15 -19.29
CA GLN A 86 -2.92 14.43 -20.72
C GLN A 86 -3.02 15.93 -21.05
N GLN A 87 -3.59 16.74 -20.17
CA GLN A 87 -3.78 18.18 -20.35
C GLN A 87 -2.71 18.98 -19.60
N ALA A 88 -1.94 18.34 -18.73
CA ALA A 88 -0.92 19.00 -17.92
C ALA A 88 0.39 19.23 -18.72
N PRO A 89 1.11 20.34 -18.45
CA PRO A 89 2.44 20.53 -19.01
C PRO A 89 3.39 19.42 -18.58
N GLN A 90 4.00 18.71 -19.55
CA GLN A 90 4.94 17.62 -19.28
C GLN A 90 6.27 18.10 -18.65
N THR A 91 6.49 19.42 -18.63
CA THR A 91 7.67 20.07 -18.01
C THR A 91 7.47 20.40 -16.54
N SER A 92 6.25 20.31 -16.01
CA SER A 92 5.98 20.57 -14.60
C SER A 92 6.46 19.40 -13.75
N ALA A 93 7.56 19.59 -13.01
CA ALA A 93 8.15 18.56 -12.17
C ALA A 93 7.22 18.15 -11.01
N ILE A 94 7.24 16.87 -10.69
CA ILE A 94 6.56 16.28 -9.52
C ILE A 94 7.64 15.92 -8.50
N THR A 95 7.67 16.64 -7.38
CA THR A 95 8.63 16.37 -6.29
C THR A 95 8.14 15.27 -5.35
N ASN A 96 6.84 15.25 -5.04
CA ASN A 96 6.25 14.26 -4.13
C ASN A 96 5.02 13.63 -4.78
N LEU A 97 5.02 12.30 -4.91
CA LEU A 97 3.95 11.53 -5.53
C LEU A 97 3.52 10.37 -4.63
N ILE A 98 2.25 10.35 -4.24
CA ILE A 98 1.63 9.18 -3.59
C ILE A 98 0.90 8.38 -4.65
N VAL A 99 1.24 7.09 -4.79
CA VAL A 99 0.63 6.21 -5.80
C VAL A 99 -0.43 5.33 -5.14
N CYS A 100 -1.69 5.60 -5.48
CA CYS A 100 -2.88 4.92 -4.94
C CYS A 100 -3.65 4.12 -6.00
N THR A 101 -2.99 3.72 -7.07
CA THR A 101 -3.52 2.81 -8.08
C THR A 101 -3.50 1.37 -7.57
N LYS A 102 -4.29 0.48 -8.17
CA LYS A 102 -4.13 -0.96 -7.96
C LYS A 102 -2.78 -1.43 -8.52
N ALA A 103 -2.21 -2.48 -7.93
CA ALA A 103 -0.88 -2.99 -8.28
C ALA A 103 -0.70 -3.20 -9.80
N MET A 104 -1.66 -3.88 -10.47
CA MET A 104 -1.62 -4.16 -11.91
C MET A 104 -1.64 -2.92 -12.81
N GLY A 105 -2.10 -1.79 -12.32
CA GLY A 105 -2.15 -0.53 -13.09
C GLY A 105 -1.02 0.44 -12.75
N THR A 106 -0.16 0.12 -11.79
CA THR A 106 0.82 1.07 -11.23
C THR A 106 1.90 1.46 -12.23
N ALA A 107 2.51 0.50 -12.92
CA ALA A 107 3.55 0.79 -13.90
C ALA A 107 3.02 1.64 -15.05
N GLY A 108 1.87 1.31 -15.63
CA GLY A 108 1.24 2.09 -16.70
C GLY A 108 0.84 3.50 -16.24
N ALA A 109 0.34 3.65 -15.02
CA ALA A 109 0.01 4.95 -14.46
C ALA A 109 1.26 5.82 -14.24
N LEU A 110 2.34 5.25 -13.70
CA LEU A 110 3.62 5.95 -13.53
C LEU A 110 4.25 6.32 -14.87
N GLN A 111 4.16 5.45 -15.88
CA GLN A 111 4.65 5.73 -17.24
C GLN A 111 4.04 7.02 -17.80
N SER A 112 2.77 7.31 -17.50
CA SER A 112 2.09 8.51 -17.99
C SER A 112 2.61 9.84 -17.39
N VAL A 113 3.31 9.77 -16.26
CA VAL A 113 3.91 10.93 -15.57
C VAL A 113 5.44 10.82 -15.44
N ALA A 114 6.05 9.79 -16.02
CA ALA A 114 7.47 9.48 -15.86
C ALA A 114 8.40 10.63 -16.22
N LYS A 115 8.05 11.39 -17.27
CA LYS A 115 8.82 12.58 -17.71
C LYS A 115 8.86 13.72 -16.69
N ARG A 116 7.93 13.72 -15.75
CA ARG A 116 7.82 14.70 -14.66
C ARG A 116 8.53 14.26 -13.37
N LEU A 117 9.08 13.04 -13.37
CA LEU A 117 9.72 12.41 -12.21
C LEU A 117 11.23 12.23 -12.48
N GLY A 118 12.03 12.37 -11.46
CA GLY A 118 13.48 12.22 -11.54
C GLY A 118 14.13 11.95 -10.19
N PRO A 119 15.48 11.99 -10.11
CA PRO A 119 16.22 11.61 -8.89
C PRO A 119 15.86 12.44 -7.65
N ASN A 120 15.35 13.65 -7.84
CA ASN A 120 14.90 14.53 -6.75
C ASN A 120 13.42 14.33 -6.40
N SER A 121 12.71 13.49 -7.14
CA SER A 121 11.33 13.13 -6.81
C SER A 121 11.28 12.05 -5.74
N THR A 122 10.19 12.00 -5.00
CA THR A 122 9.87 10.93 -4.05
C THR A 122 8.55 10.30 -4.42
N ILE A 123 8.52 8.97 -4.54
CA ILE A 123 7.31 8.17 -4.79
C ILE A 123 7.00 7.37 -3.53
N LEU A 124 5.79 7.54 -3.00
CA LEU A 124 5.24 6.70 -1.95
C LEU A 124 4.31 5.64 -2.56
N PHE A 125 4.70 4.38 -2.48
CA PHE A 125 3.91 3.24 -2.90
C PHE A 125 2.95 2.81 -1.78
N THR A 126 1.68 2.59 -2.12
CA THR A 126 0.63 2.16 -1.17
C THR A 126 -0.01 0.83 -1.56
N GLN A 127 0.51 0.15 -2.58
CA GLN A 127 -0.05 -1.07 -3.14
C GLN A 127 0.02 -2.26 -2.18
N ASN A 128 -0.95 -3.15 -2.29
CA ASN A 128 -0.88 -4.47 -1.66
C ASN A 128 -0.01 -5.40 -2.50
N GLY A 129 0.60 -6.38 -1.82
CA GLY A 129 1.48 -7.33 -2.47
C GLY A 129 2.90 -6.80 -2.68
N LEU A 130 3.72 -7.58 -3.35
CA LEU A 130 5.10 -7.27 -3.69
C LEU A 130 5.36 -7.48 -5.19
N GLY A 131 6.50 -6.98 -5.70
CA GLY A 131 6.88 -7.05 -7.11
C GLY A 131 6.49 -5.84 -7.95
N VAL A 132 5.62 -4.94 -7.45
CA VAL A 132 5.24 -3.71 -8.16
C VAL A 132 6.44 -2.79 -8.39
N VAL A 133 7.31 -2.65 -7.38
CA VAL A 133 8.52 -1.81 -7.47
C VAL A 133 9.51 -2.39 -8.47
N ASP A 134 9.63 -3.71 -8.53
CA ASP A 134 10.50 -4.40 -9.51
C ASP A 134 10.00 -4.16 -10.93
N GLU A 135 8.68 -4.27 -11.15
CA GLU A 135 8.05 -3.97 -12.45
C GLU A 135 8.25 -2.50 -12.84
N VAL A 136 8.09 -1.57 -11.92
CA VAL A 136 8.35 -0.13 -12.15
C VAL A 136 9.82 0.13 -12.47
N ASN A 137 10.75 -0.52 -11.77
CA ASN A 137 12.18 -0.42 -12.06
C ASN A 137 12.54 -0.93 -13.45
N GLN A 138 11.90 -2.02 -13.90
CA GLN A 138 12.17 -2.60 -15.20
C GLN A 138 11.54 -1.80 -16.35
N SER A 139 10.31 -1.35 -16.19
CA SER A 139 9.51 -0.80 -17.29
C SER A 139 9.45 0.74 -17.33
N VAL A 140 9.58 1.42 -16.19
CA VAL A 140 9.43 2.88 -16.10
C VAL A 140 10.75 3.58 -15.82
N PHE A 141 11.54 3.07 -14.86
CA PHE A 141 12.81 3.67 -14.43
C PHE A 141 13.95 2.64 -14.50
N PRO A 142 14.35 2.17 -15.70
CA PRO A 142 15.37 1.12 -15.84
C PRO A 142 16.77 1.57 -15.37
N ASP A 143 17.12 2.83 -15.54
CA ASP A 143 18.41 3.36 -15.08
C ASP A 143 18.35 3.73 -13.58
N PRO A 144 19.06 3.01 -12.68
CA PRO A 144 19.09 3.29 -11.26
C PRO A 144 19.53 4.73 -10.89
N LYS A 145 20.33 5.39 -11.73
CA LYS A 145 20.83 6.75 -11.47
C LYS A 145 19.76 7.81 -11.61
N THR A 146 18.74 7.55 -12.42
CA THR A 146 17.64 8.48 -12.69
C THR A 146 16.38 8.20 -11.89
N ARG A 147 16.36 7.09 -11.11
CA ARG A 147 15.21 6.69 -10.30
C ARG A 147 14.86 7.72 -9.23
N PRO A 148 13.56 7.96 -8.99
CA PRO A 148 13.09 8.68 -7.82
C PRO A 148 13.48 8.00 -6.51
N ASN A 149 13.35 8.71 -5.41
CA ASN A 149 13.38 8.11 -4.07
C ASN A 149 12.10 7.31 -3.85
N TYR A 150 12.22 6.13 -3.25
CA TYR A 150 11.06 5.28 -2.99
C TYR A 150 10.77 5.19 -1.49
N LEU A 151 9.52 5.37 -1.16
CA LEU A 151 8.92 5.06 0.13
C LEU A 151 7.83 4.01 -0.08
N ALA A 152 7.52 3.25 0.94
CA ALA A 152 6.32 2.43 0.96
C ALA A 152 5.51 2.65 2.23
N ALA A 153 4.20 2.56 2.08
CA ALA A 153 3.25 2.54 3.19
C ALA A 153 2.55 1.18 3.26
N ILE A 154 2.61 0.56 4.42
CA ILE A 154 1.88 -0.68 4.71
C ILE A 154 0.53 -0.28 5.29
N VAL A 155 -0.44 -0.13 4.40
CA VAL A 155 -1.78 0.36 4.74
C VAL A 155 -2.67 -0.81 5.14
N VAL A 156 -3.12 -0.85 6.38
CA VAL A 156 -4.06 -1.88 6.91
C VAL A 156 -5.44 -1.30 7.24
N HIS A 157 -5.66 -0.02 6.95
CA HIS A 157 -6.96 0.64 7.11
C HIS A 157 -8.04 -0.03 6.26
N GLY A 158 -9.20 -0.29 6.84
CA GLY A 158 -10.41 -0.71 6.12
C GLY A 158 -11.11 0.51 5.51
N VAL A 159 -11.03 0.66 4.19
CA VAL A 159 -11.65 1.80 3.47
C VAL A 159 -12.44 1.30 2.28
N TYR A 160 -13.70 1.74 2.16
CA TYR A 160 -14.51 1.46 1.00
C TYR A 160 -15.19 2.73 0.45
N GLY A 161 -15.63 2.67 -0.80
CA GLY A 161 -16.18 3.84 -1.49
C GLY A 161 -17.57 4.21 -0.99
N ASP A 162 -17.84 5.53 -0.93
CA ASP A 162 -19.14 6.14 -0.68
C ASP A 162 -19.37 7.20 -1.76
N GLY A 163 -19.72 6.73 -2.94
CA GLY A 163 -19.83 7.56 -4.13
C GLY A 163 -18.48 8.00 -4.75
N PRO A 164 -18.52 8.88 -5.77
CA PRO A 164 -17.35 9.29 -6.53
C PRO A 164 -16.29 10.00 -5.69
N PHE A 165 -16.71 10.84 -4.76
CA PHE A 165 -15.83 11.72 -3.97
C PHE A 165 -15.93 11.46 -2.46
N GLY A 166 -16.63 10.41 -2.05
CA GLY A 166 -16.75 9.96 -0.68
C GLY A 166 -16.07 8.62 -0.43
N ALA A 167 -15.68 8.38 0.82
CA ALA A 167 -15.23 7.08 1.32
C ALA A 167 -15.67 6.87 2.78
N VAL A 168 -15.79 5.60 3.16
CA VAL A 168 -16.00 5.19 4.56
C VAL A 168 -14.71 4.59 5.08
N HIS A 169 -14.20 5.14 6.16
CA HIS A 169 -13.06 4.62 6.92
C HIS A 169 -13.61 3.73 8.04
N ALA A 170 -13.84 2.47 7.71
CA ALA A 170 -14.51 1.51 8.59
C ALA A 170 -13.57 0.86 9.61
N GLY A 171 -12.29 0.69 9.23
CA GLY A 171 -11.26 0.10 10.09
C GLY A 171 -10.11 1.07 10.27
N LEU A 172 -10.06 1.71 11.42
CA LEU A 172 -8.87 2.47 11.86
C LEU A 172 -7.79 1.48 12.26
N ALA A 173 -6.56 1.68 11.77
CA ALA A 173 -5.42 0.84 12.09
C ALA A 173 -4.13 1.64 11.93
N ASP A 174 -3.07 1.18 12.56
CA ASP A 174 -1.74 1.79 12.39
C ASP A 174 -1.20 1.48 11.00
N MET A 175 -0.55 2.47 10.40
CA MET A 175 0.15 2.35 9.14
C MET A 175 1.65 2.45 9.37
N LYS A 176 2.44 1.53 8.81
CA LYS A 176 3.90 1.67 8.80
C LYS A 176 4.34 2.33 7.50
N ILE A 177 5.29 3.26 7.59
CA ILE A 177 5.85 3.95 6.44
C ILE A 177 7.38 3.99 6.57
N GLY A 178 8.10 3.85 5.46
CA GLY A 178 9.56 3.87 5.49
C GLY A 178 10.17 3.88 4.09
N HIS A 179 11.50 3.93 4.07
CA HIS A 179 12.27 3.93 2.83
C HIS A 179 12.35 2.53 2.22
N LEU A 180 12.20 2.49 0.89
CA LEU A 180 12.53 1.33 0.07
C LEU A 180 13.89 1.53 -0.62
N ASN A 181 14.68 0.47 -0.69
CA ASN A 181 15.84 0.45 -1.55
C ASN A 181 15.39 0.48 -3.02
N ASN A 182 15.78 1.52 -3.75
CA ASN A 182 15.45 1.67 -5.17
C ASN A 182 16.58 1.18 -6.11
N GLY A 183 17.63 0.58 -5.54
CA GLY A 183 18.80 0.10 -6.30
C GLY A 183 19.71 1.21 -6.84
N ALA A 184 19.49 2.48 -6.48
CA ALA A 184 20.37 3.57 -6.89
C ALA A 184 21.70 3.54 -6.09
N PRO A 185 22.87 3.76 -6.75
CA PRO A 185 24.16 3.79 -6.06
C PRO A 185 24.19 4.83 -4.94
N GLY A 186 24.70 4.45 -3.77
CA GLY A 186 24.82 5.32 -2.59
C GLY A 186 23.49 5.59 -1.87
N ARG A 187 22.38 5.00 -2.29
CA ARG A 187 21.05 5.12 -1.66
C ARG A 187 20.58 3.82 -0.98
N SER A 188 21.48 2.86 -0.80
CA SER A 188 21.19 1.68 0.02
C SER A 188 20.94 2.14 1.46
N GLY A 189 19.82 1.73 2.02
CA GLY A 189 19.35 2.12 3.34
C GLY A 189 20.29 1.66 4.46
N VAL A 190 21.40 2.34 4.61
CA VAL A 190 22.29 2.19 5.76
C VAL A 190 21.71 3.07 6.87
N HIS A 191 21.52 2.52 8.05
CA HIS A 191 21.22 3.27 9.27
C HIS A 191 22.10 4.51 9.34
N GLY A 192 21.48 5.72 9.41
CA GLY A 192 22.18 6.98 9.54
C GLY A 192 22.49 7.74 8.26
N ALA A 193 22.17 7.21 7.06
CA ALA A 193 22.21 8.02 5.86
C ALA A 193 21.14 9.10 5.91
N SER A 194 21.53 10.37 5.70
CA SER A 194 20.57 11.48 5.60
C SER A 194 19.69 11.25 4.38
N TYR A 195 18.42 10.91 4.61
CA TYR A 195 17.44 10.80 3.53
C TYR A 195 17.34 12.12 2.75
N PRO A 196 17.09 12.07 1.44
CA PRO A 196 16.83 13.27 0.66
C PRO A 196 15.74 14.12 1.28
N HIS A 197 15.86 15.43 1.13
CA HIS A 197 14.95 16.41 1.74
C HIS A 197 13.48 16.09 1.42
N GLU A 198 13.18 15.81 0.16
CA GLU A 198 11.82 15.53 -0.34
C GLU A 198 11.24 14.26 0.29
N ALA A 199 12.06 13.23 0.49
CA ALA A 199 11.63 11.99 1.14
C ALA A 199 11.30 12.22 2.61
N ARG A 200 12.11 13.02 3.32
CA ARG A 200 11.80 13.41 4.71
C ARG A 200 10.53 14.24 4.79
N MET A 201 10.34 15.19 3.88
CA MET A 201 9.11 16.00 3.81
C MET A 201 7.87 15.14 3.61
N MET A 202 7.92 14.15 2.69
CA MET A 202 6.81 13.22 2.46
C MET A 202 6.50 12.39 3.72
N LEU A 203 7.54 11.85 4.39
CA LEU A 203 7.39 11.11 5.64
C LEU A 203 6.73 11.96 6.72
N GLN A 204 7.21 13.19 6.91
CA GLN A 204 6.66 14.12 7.90
C GLN A 204 5.20 14.46 7.63
N GLU A 205 4.85 14.82 6.39
CA GLU A 205 3.46 15.15 6.02
C GLU A 205 2.50 13.98 6.24
N VAL A 206 2.91 12.77 5.87
CA VAL A 206 2.08 11.57 6.06
C VAL A 206 1.98 11.19 7.54
N SER A 207 3.08 11.28 8.31
CA SER A 207 3.10 10.91 9.74
C SER A 207 2.32 11.88 10.61
N ARG A 208 2.28 13.17 10.26
CA ARG A 208 1.50 14.15 11.04
C ARG A 208 -0.01 14.12 10.75
N ALA A 209 -0.48 13.29 9.78
CA ALA A 209 -1.91 13.14 9.48
C ALA A 209 -2.57 12.12 10.44
N PRO A 210 -3.38 12.56 11.45
CA PRO A 210 -3.84 11.67 12.52
C PRO A 210 -4.70 10.50 12.02
N SER A 211 -5.48 10.72 10.95
CA SER A 211 -6.34 9.69 10.36
C SER A 211 -5.59 8.60 9.60
N LEU A 212 -4.30 8.79 9.33
CA LEU A 212 -3.42 7.78 8.74
C LEU A 212 -2.69 6.95 9.80
N ALA A 213 -2.55 7.46 11.03
CA ALA A 213 -1.83 6.81 12.13
C ALA A 213 -0.49 6.21 11.67
N ALA A 214 0.25 6.99 10.85
CA ALA A 214 1.47 6.52 10.22
C ALA A 214 2.65 6.57 11.19
N GLN A 215 3.35 5.45 11.31
CA GLN A 215 4.58 5.30 12.08
C GLN A 215 5.75 5.07 11.13
N GLU A 216 6.76 5.93 11.21
CA GLU A 216 8.01 5.70 10.48
C GLU A 216 8.75 4.52 11.10
N VAL A 217 9.23 3.61 10.23
CA VAL A 217 10.00 2.43 10.62
C VAL A 217 11.31 2.37 9.85
N SER A 218 12.29 1.61 10.37
CA SER A 218 13.54 1.37 9.66
C SER A 218 13.28 0.61 8.34
N PRO A 219 14.20 0.71 7.36
CA PRO A 219 14.08 -0.05 6.11
C PRO A 219 13.93 -1.56 6.33
N GLU A 220 14.65 -2.12 7.32
CA GLU A 220 14.56 -3.55 7.65
C GLU A 220 13.18 -3.91 8.22
N GLU A 221 12.68 -3.13 9.19
CA GLU A 221 11.34 -3.37 9.77
C GLU A 221 10.24 -3.16 8.73
N LEU A 222 10.44 -2.26 7.76
CA LEU A 222 9.52 -2.10 6.64
C LEU A 222 9.43 -3.39 5.82
N VAL A 223 10.57 -4.00 5.48
CA VAL A 223 10.62 -5.28 4.74
C VAL A 223 9.91 -6.36 5.55
N PHE A 224 10.21 -6.50 6.84
CA PHE A 224 9.58 -7.52 7.69
C PHE A 224 8.06 -7.35 7.75
N ALA A 225 7.60 -6.13 7.95
CA ALA A 225 6.17 -5.83 8.00
C ALA A 225 5.47 -6.03 6.64
N GLN A 226 6.16 -5.76 5.52
CA GLN A 226 5.65 -6.10 4.18
C GLN A 226 5.46 -7.60 4.01
N LEU A 227 6.43 -8.43 4.43
CA LEU A 227 6.35 -9.89 4.35
C LEU A 227 5.23 -10.44 5.25
N GLU A 228 5.10 -9.94 6.49
CA GLU A 228 4.00 -10.33 7.40
C GLU A 228 2.62 -9.98 6.82
N LYS A 229 2.48 -8.77 6.25
CA LYS A 229 1.22 -8.39 5.57
C LYS A 229 0.98 -9.23 4.33
N LEU A 230 2.04 -9.56 3.57
CA LEU A 230 1.92 -10.36 2.36
C LEU A 230 1.34 -11.74 2.66
N ILE A 231 1.87 -12.47 3.65
CA ILE A 231 1.35 -13.81 3.99
C ILE A 231 -0.07 -13.75 4.56
N ALA A 232 -0.38 -12.73 5.37
CA ALA A 232 -1.75 -12.55 5.84
C ALA A 232 -2.72 -12.33 4.67
N ASN A 233 -2.35 -11.45 3.72
CA ASN A 233 -3.14 -11.24 2.51
C ASN A 233 -3.22 -12.50 1.64
N ALA A 234 -2.13 -13.28 1.53
CA ALA A 234 -2.09 -14.51 0.73
C ALA A 234 -2.99 -15.64 1.29
N CYS A 235 -3.24 -15.63 2.60
CA CYS A 235 -4.16 -16.57 3.23
C CYS A 235 -5.59 -16.02 3.29
N ILE A 236 -5.78 -14.73 3.60
CA ILE A 236 -7.12 -14.19 3.85
C ILE A 236 -7.83 -13.83 2.54
N ASN A 237 -7.16 -13.06 1.67
CA ASN A 237 -7.83 -12.45 0.53
C ASN A 237 -8.34 -13.47 -0.50
N PRO A 238 -7.50 -14.39 -1.00
CA PRO A 238 -7.98 -15.37 -1.98
C PRO A 238 -8.91 -16.40 -1.36
N LEU A 239 -8.61 -16.89 -0.14
CA LEU A 239 -9.45 -17.95 0.46
C LEU A 239 -10.85 -17.41 0.77
N SER A 240 -10.99 -16.17 1.27
CA SER A 240 -12.31 -15.56 1.46
C SER A 240 -13.07 -15.40 0.14
N ALA A 241 -12.37 -15.14 -0.96
CA ALA A 241 -12.96 -15.03 -2.30
C ALA A 241 -13.33 -16.40 -2.88
N ILE A 242 -12.48 -17.41 -2.72
CA ILE A 242 -12.71 -18.78 -3.19
C ILE A 242 -13.90 -19.42 -2.44
N PHE A 243 -13.95 -19.29 -1.13
CA PHE A 243 -15.01 -19.87 -0.30
C PHE A 243 -16.25 -18.98 -0.13
N GLN A 244 -16.24 -17.78 -0.71
CA GLN A 244 -17.34 -16.81 -0.64
C GLN A 244 -17.78 -16.46 0.80
N VAL A 245 -16.82 -16.30 1.71
CA VAL A 245 -17.05 -15.96 3.13
C VAL A 245 -16.40 -14.65 3.53
N ASN A 246 -16.83 -14.08 4.65
CA ASN A 246 -16.07 -13.01 5.32
C ASN A 246 -14.78 -13.58 5.93
N ASN A 247 -13.90 -12.70 6.39
CA ASN A 247 -12.61 -13.13 6.93
C ASN A 247 -12.77 -14.09 8.12
N GLY A 248 -13.77 -13.88 9.00
CA GLY A 248 -14.04 -14.74 10.15
C GLY A 248 -14.45 -16.17 9.78
N GLY A 249 -15.08 -16.36 8.60
CA GLY A 249 -15.41 -17.66 8.06
C GLY A 249 -14.18 -18.55 7.80
N LEU A 250 -12.97 -17.98 7.72
CA LEU A 250 -11.72 -18.71 7.57
C LEU A 250 -11.14 -19.23 8.89
N LEU A 251 -11.79 -19.00 10.02
CA LEU A 251 -11.34 -19.47 11.34
C LEU A 251 -11.83 -20.92 11.67
N THR A 252 -12.38 -21.61 10.70
CA THR A 252 -12.88 -22.99 10.85
C THR A 252 -11.74 -24.01 10.81
N ASN A 253 -11.99 -25.20 11.35
CA ASN A 253 -11.00 -26.29 11.40
C ASN A 253 -10.64 -26.84 10.00
N GLU A 254 -11.55 -26.76 9.06
CA GLU A 254 -11.38 -27.20 7.66
C GLU A 254 -10.27 -26.44 6.96
N VAL A 255 -10.11 -25.14 7.26
CA VAL A 255 -9.11 -24.26 6.64
C VAL A 255 -7.72 -24.42 7.28
N VAL A 256 -7.61 -24.98 8.49
CA VAL A 256 -6.32 -25.09 9.22
C VAL A 256 -5.23 -25.80 8.40
N PRO A 257 -5.46 -26.98 7.79
CA PRO A 257 -4.41 -27.67 7.03
C PRO A 257 -3.91 -26.83 5.84
N LEU A 258 -4.82 -26.19 5.12
CA LEU A 258 -4.48 -25.33 3.97
C LEU A 258 -3.67 -24.11 4.41
N ARG A 259 -4.10 -23.43 5.46
CA ARG A 259 -3.37 -22.27 6.02
C ARG A 259 -1.95 -22.66 6.44
N ARG A 260 -1.76 -23.82 7.07
CA ARG A 260 -0.43 -24.31 7.48
C ARG A 260 0.47 -24.60 6.29
N ARG A 261 -0.06 -25.18 5.22
CA ARG A 261 0.72 -25.40 4.00
C ARG A 261 1.15 -24.09 3.37
N LEU A 262 0.24 -23.10 3.24
CA LEU A 262 0.55 -21.76 2.73
C LEU A 262 1.64 -21.05 3.56
N THR A 263 1.55 -21.12 4.89
CA THR A 263 2.56 -20.53 5.77
C THR A 263 3.89 -21.27 5.75
N ALA A 264 3.91 -22.57 5.49
CA ALA A 264 5.12 -23.35 5.34
C ALA A 264 5.87 -22.97 4.06
N GLU A 265 5.21 -22.99 2.89
CA GLU A 265 5.79 -22.52 1.63
C GLU A 265 6.30 -21.08 1.75
N ALA A 266 5.51 -20.18 2.36
CA ALA A 266 5.90 -18.80 2.58
C ALA A 266 7.13 -18.66 3.46
N SER A 267 7.27 -19.47 4.52
CA SER A 267 8.43 -19.45 5.41
C SER A 267 9.72 -19.78 4.66
N GLU A 268 9.70 -20.78 3.80
CA GLU A 268 10.87 -21.17 3.00
C GLU A 268 11.26 -20.05 2.03
N VAL A 269 10.30 -19.49 1.31
CA VAL A 269 10.53 -18.36 0.38
C VAL A 269 11.08 -17.14 1.13
N PHE A 270 10.48 -16.77 2.27
CA PHE A 270 10.92 -15.61 3.06
C PHE A 270 12.34 -15.78 3.61
N ASN A 271 12.67 -16.94 4.15
CA ASN A 271 14.02 -17.20 4.66
C ASN A 271 15.07 -17.09 3.54
N LYS A 272 14.78 -17.59 2.35
CA LYS A 272 15.70 -17.46 1.20
C LYS A 272 15.81 -16.02 0.74
N TYR A 273 14.68 -15.30 0.60
CA TYR A 273 14.64 -13.89 0.23
C TYR A 273 15.42 -13.00 1.21
N LEU A 274 15.20 -13.19 2.51
CA LEU A 274 15.88 -12.45 3.57
C LEU A 274 17.39 -12.75 3.63
N LYS A 275 17.78 -14.00 3.36
CA LYS A 275 19.19 -14.38 3.25
C LYS A 275 19.88 -13.66 2.10
N GLU A 276 19.27 -13.62 0.92
CA GLU A 276 19.81 -12.92 -0.24
C GLU A 276 19.84 -11.40 -0.07
N SER A 277 18.89 -10.86 0.67
CA SER A 277 18.83 -9.43 1.04
C SER A 277 19.82 -9.05 2.16
N GLY A 278 20.54 -10.01 2.74
CA GLY A 278 21.46 -9.75 3.86
C GLY A 278 20.76 -9.43 5.19
N LEU A 279 19.45 -9.67 5.31
CA LEU A 279 18.64 -9.35 6.47
C LEU A 279 18.40 -10.55 7.40
N LEU A 280 18.81 -11.77 6.99
CA LEU A 280 18.55 -12.98 7.78
C LEU A 280 19.57 -13.12 8.91
N ASN A 281 19.09 -13.20 10.14
CA ASN A 281 19.80 -13.64 11.33
C ASN A 281 18.91 -14.61 12.13
N GLU A 282 19.40 -15.16 13.24
CA GLU A 282 18.63 -16.14 14.02
C GLU A 282 17.31 -15.60 14.57
N GLN A 283 17.26 -14.34 15.01
CA GLN A 283 16.02 -13.72 15.50
C GLN A 283 15.01 -13.52 14.37
N VAL A 284 15.46 -13.04 13.20
CA VAL A 284 14.63 -12.86 12.02
C VAL A 284 14.13 -14.22 11.52
N LYS A 285 14.97 -15.25 11.52
CA LYS A 285 14.57 -16.61 11.15
C LYS A 285 13.44 -17.14 12.05
N LEU A 286 13.53 -16.91 13.37
CA LEU A 286 12.46 -17.28 14.30
C LEU A 286 11.15 -16.54 14.00
N ARG A 287 11.22 -15.25 13.65
CA ARG A 287 10.04 -14.41 13.28
C ARG A 287 9.29 -14.96 12.08
N PHE A 288 9.99 -15.58 11.14
CA PHE A 288 9.43 -16.09 9.88
C PHE A 288 9.28 -17.62 9.86
N THR A 289 9.23 -18.29 11.01
CA THR A 289 8.85 -19.71 11.08
C THR A 289 7.38 -19.91 10.69
N PRO A 290 6.98 -21.09 10.16
CA PRO A 290 5.59 -21.36 9.79
C PRO A 290 4.60 -21.08 10.93
N SER A 291 4.96 -21.44 12.17
CA SER A 291 4.11 -21.21 13.35
C SER A 291 3.92 -19.72 13.68
N GLU A 292 4.97 -18.89 13.56
CA GLU A 292 4.85 -17.45 13.80
C GLU A 292 4.06 -16.77 12.67
N LEU A 293 4.25 -17.18 11.41
CA LEU A 293 3.46 -16.72 10.29
C LEU A 293 1.97 -17.12 10.45
N GLU A 294 1.68 -18.33 10.91
CA GLU A 294 0.30 -18.74 11.21
C GLU A 294 -0.33 -17.84 12.29
N LYS A 295 0.42 -17.47 13.34
CA LYS A 295 -0.06 -16.51 14.37
C LYS A 295 -0.37 -15.15 13.77
N VAL A 296 0.48 -14.64 12.86
CA VAL A 296 0.22 -13.37 12.15
C VAL A 296 -1.09 -13.46 11.36
N VAL A 297 -1.28 -14.50 10.58
CA VAL A 297 -2.51 -14.74 9.79
C VAL A 297 -3.73 -14.79 10.70
N LEU A 298 -3.69 -15.59 11.78
CA LEU A 298 -4.81 -15.74 12.72
C LEU A 298 -5.16 -14.41 13.39
N ARG A 299 -4.17 -13.67 13.87
CA ARG A 299 -4.39 -12.34 14.47
C ARG A 299 -5.10 -11.40 13.51
N MET A 300 -4.63 -11.28 12.27
CA MET A 300 -5.25 -10.39 11.26
C MET A 300 -6.64 -10.88 10.86
N THR A 301 -6.84 -12.19 10.71
CA THR A 301 -8.16 -12.76 10.42
C THR A 301 -9.16 -12.45 11.53
N THR A 302 -8.76 -12.61 12.78
CA THR A 302 -9.60 -12.33 13.96
C THR A 302 -9.94 -10.84 14.07
N GLN A 303 -8.94 -9.97 13.92
CA GLN A 303 -9.15 -8.51 13.97
C GLN A 303 -10.09 -7.98 12.88
N THR A 304 -10.15 -8.68 11.75
CA THR A 304 -10.98 -8.29 10.60
C THR A 304 -12.12 -9.26 10.32
N ALA A 305 -12.52 -10.07 11.30
CA ALA A 305 -13.45 -11.20 11.13
C ALA A 305 -14.79 -10.80 10.48
N SER A 306 -15.34 -9.65 10.81
CA SER A 306 -16.60 -9.14 10.24
C SER A 306 -16.45 -8.56 8.83
N ASN A 307 -15.21 -8.36 8.35
CA ASN A 307 -14.96 -7.72 7.07
C ASN A 307 -14.96 -8.75 5.92
N TYR A 308 -15.29 -8.26 4.72
CA TYR A 308 -14.99 -8.95 3.47
C TYR A 308 -13.67 -8.42 2.92
N SER A 309 -12.78 -9.31 2.50
CA SER A 309 -11.48 -8.93 1.94
C SER A 309 -11.63 -8.08 0.67
N SER A 310 -10.61 -7.31 0.32
CA SER A 310 -10.59 -6.54 -0.94
C SER A 310 -10.71 -7.46 -2.17
N MET A 311 -10.09 -8.63 -2.14
CA MET A 311 -10.13 -9.60 -3.23
C MET A 311 -11.52 -10.24 -3.37
N TYR A 312 -12.18 -10.58 -2.26
CA TYR A 312 -13.58 -10.99 -2.30
C TYR A 312 -14.46 -9.95 -2.99
N GLN A 313 -14.30 -8.67 -2.61
CA GLN A 313 -15.07 -7.58 -3.19
C GLN A 313 -14.75 -7.38 -4.69
N ASP A 314 -13.50 -7.57 -5.11
CA ASP A 314 -13.10 -7.48 -6.51
C ASP A 314 -13.72 -8.62 -7.33
N VAL A 315 -13.62 -9.86 -6.85
CA VAL A 315 -14.23 -11.05 -7.50
C VAL A 315 -15.74 -10.88 -7.63
N LYS A 316 -16.42 -10.50 -6.54
CA LYS A 316 -17.87 -10.27 -6.53
C LYS A 316 -18.31 -9.17 -7.49
N ALA A 317 -17.47 -8.15 -7.70
CA ALA A 317 -17.74 -7.06 -8.63
C ALA A 317 -17.21 -7.32 -10.05
N GLY A 318 -16.68 -8.52 -10.34
CA GLY A 318 -16.12 -8.88 -11.63
C GLY A 318 -14.82 -8.15 -12.00
N ARG A 319 -14.19 -7.48 -11.02
CA ARG A 319 -12.93 -6.74 -11.23
C ARG A 319 -11.72 -7.66 -11.19
N GLU A 320 -10.65 -7.21 -11.83
CA GLU A 320 -9.34 -7.85 -11.73
C GLU A 320 -8.79 -7.77 -10.30
N THR A 321 -8.14 -8.85 -9.84
CA THR A 321 -7.62 -9.00 -8.48
C THR A 321 -6.10 -8.82 -8.42
N GLU A 322 -5.58 -8.53 -7.22
CA GLU A 322 -4.14 -8.40 -6.97
C GLU A 322 -3.45 -9.75 -6.67
N VAL A 323 -4.08 -10.90 -6.98
CA VAL A 323 -3.54 -12.24 -6.68
C VAL A 323 -2.13 -12.45 -7.24
N ARG A 324 -1.82 -11.86 -8.42
CA ARG A 324 -0.50 -11.93 -9.06
C ARG A 324 0.61 -11.31 -8.20
N TYR A 325 0.31 -10.25 -7.45
CA TYR A 325 1.24 -9.55 -6.57
C TYR A 325 1.21 -10.06 -5.12
N ILE A 326 0.28 -10.94 -4.79
CA ILE A 326 0.11 -11.57 -3.48
C ILE A 326 0.62 -13.01 -3.56
N ASN A 327 -0.24 -13.99 -3.90
CA ASN A 327 0.19 -15.39 -4.02
C ASN A 327 1.14 -15.60 -5.19
N GLY A 328 0.94 -14.90 -6.31
CA GLY A 328 1.83 -14.97 -7.47
C GLY A 328 3.25 -14.51 -7.20
N TRP A 329 3.48 -13.63 -6.21
CA TRP A 329 4.82 -13.27 -5.79
C TRP A 329 5.56 -14.48 -5.17
N PHE A 330 4.88 -15.28 -4.33
CA PHE A 330 5.45 -16.52 -3.80
C PHE A 330 5.78 -17.51 -4.90
N VAL A 331 4.89 -17.68 -5.87
CA VAL A 331 5.10 -18.57 -7.02
C VAL A 331 6.33 -18.14 -7.84
N ASN A 332 6.47 -16.85 -8.11
CA ASN A 332 7.62 -16.32 -8.86
C ASN A 332 8.92 -16.50 -8.09
N LYS A 333 8.93 -16.19 -6.78
CA LYS A 333 10.11 -16.38 -5.93
C LYS A 333 10.41 -17.85 -5.68
N GLY A 334 9.41 -18.70 -5.57
CA GLY A 334 9.58 -20.15 -5.50
C GLY A 334 10.31 -20.69 -6.72
N ARG A 335 9.90 -20.29 -7.92
CA ARG A 335 10.59 -20.67 -9.18
C ARG A 335 12.02 -20.14 -9.25
N GLU A 336 12.24 -18.88 -8.83
CA GLU A 336 13.57 -18.24 -8.79
C GLU A 336 14.52 -19.00 -7.83
N TYR A 337 14.01 -19.48 -6.71
CA TYR A 337 14.78 -20.09 -5.64
C TYR A 337 14.81 -21.62 -5.67
N GLY A 338 14.03 -22.27 -6.54
CA GLY A 338 13.87 -23.73 -6.57
C GLY A 338 13.11 -24.25 -5.35
N ILE A 339 12.17 -23.49 -4.82
CA ILE A 339 11.34 -23.84 -3.67
C ILE A 339 9.93 -24.21 -4.18
N ASP A 340 9.37 -25.29 -3.64
CA ASP A 340 8.00 -25.72 -3.96
C ASP A 340 6.99 -24.72 -3.37
N THR A 341 6.11 -24.20 -4.23
CA THR A 341 5.03 -23.27 -3.89
C THR A 341 3.72 -23.69 -4.55
N THR A 342 3.52 -25.01 -4.67
CA THR A 342 2.37 -25.61 -5.37
C THR A 342 1.04 -25.15 -4.80
N VAL A 343 0.93 -24.95 -3.48
CA VAL A 343 -0.31 -24.49 -2.86
C VAL A 343 -0.61 -23.03 -3.21
N HIS A 344 0.40 -22.15 -3.20
CA HIS A 344 0.23 -20.77 -3.67
C HIS A 344 -0.13 -20.73 -5.17
N GLU A 345 0.47 -21.57 -6.00
CA GLU A 345 0.16 -21.68 -7.42
C GLU A 345 -1.28 -22.12 -7.67
N ARG A 346 -1.76 -23.12 -6.90
CA ARG A 346 -3.15 -23.56 -6.97
C ARG A 346 -4.13 -22.44 -6.59
N VAL A 347 -3.83 -21.67 -5.54
CA VAL A 347 -4.62 -20.50 -5.15
C VAL A 347 -4.71 -19.47 -6.28
N VAL A 348 -3.57 -19.16 -6.93
CA VAL A 348 -3.54 -18.24 -8.09
C VAL A 348 -4.44 -18.74 -9.20
N SER A 349 -4.36 -20.05 -9.54
CA SER A 349 -5.15 -20.67 -10.60
C SER A 349 -6.65 -20.57 -10.32
N LEU A 350 -7.08 -20.86 -9.10
CA LEU A 350 -8.49 -20.80 -8.71
C LEU A 350 -9.06 -19.38 -8.79
N ILE A 351 -8.31 -18.39 -8.32
CA ILE A 351 -8.75 -16.97 -8.40
C ILE A 351 -8.83 -16.50 -9.86
N GLN A 352 -7.85 -16.87 -10.70
CA GLN A 352 -7.86 -16.51 -12.12
C GLN A 352 -8.99 -17.17 -12.88
N ALA A 353 -9.31 -18.43 -12.57
CA ALA A 353 -10.45 -19.16 -13.11
C ALA A 353 -11.80 -18.67 -12.55
N LYS A 354 -11.78 -17.81 -11.50
CA LYS A 354 -12.98 -17.39 -10.75
C LYS A 354 -13.76 -18.57 -10.18
N GLU A 355 -13.04 -19.62 -9.78
CA GLU A 355 -13.60 -20.84 -9.26
C GLU A 355 -14.00 -20.65 -7.79
N VAL A 356 -15.23 -21.08 -7.45
CA VAL A 356 -15.76 -21.10 -6.10
C VAL A 356 -15.78 -22.54 -5.63
N ILE A 357 -15.30 -22.79 -4.43
CA ILE A 357 -15.17 -24.13 -3.85
C ILE A 357 -15.92 -24.18 -2.53
N ASP A 358 -16.58 -25.29 -2.24
CA ASP A 358 -17.08 -25.55 -0.88
C ASP A 358 -15.91 -25.88 0.06
N MET A 359 -16.00 -25.42 1.33
CA MET A 359 -14.96 -25.71 2.32
C MET A 359 -14.82 -27.20 2.62
N GLY A 360 -15.87 -28.00 2.41
CA GLY A 360 -15.82 -29.44 2.54
C GLY A 360 -14.88 -30.12 1.54
N ASP A 361 -14.70 -29.50 0.37
CA ASP A 361 -13.95 -30.05 -0.76
C ASP A 361 -12.48 -29.58 -0.79
N ILE A 362 -12.01 -28.89 0.25
CA ILE A 362 -10.62 -28.36 0.31
C ILE A 362 -9.60 -29.45 0.01
N ARG A 363 -9.79 -30.68 0.51
CA ARG A 363 -8.85 -31.78 0.29
C ARG A 363 -8.74 -32.20 -1.16
N GLU A 364 -9.83 -32.16 -1.91
CA GLU A 364 -9.86 -32.54 -3.34
C GLU A 364 -9.12 -31.51 -4.20
N HIS A 365 -9.24 -30.23 -3.83
CA HIS A 365 -8.67 -29.14 -4.61
C HIS A 365 -7.22 -28.80 -4.25
N PHE A 366 -6.75 -29.18 -3.07
CA PHE A 366 -5.42 -28.87 -2.54
C PHE A 366 -4.63 -30.10 -2.08
N SER A 367 -4.93 -31.29 -2.61
CA SER A 367 -4.18 -32.53 -2.33
C SER A 367 -2.73 -32.49 -2.84
#